data_d70b84dd6f035a8a56b5e8f2d2fb3c39
#
_entry.id   d70b84dd6f035a8a56b5e8f2d2fb3c39
#
_cell.length_a   1.000
_cell.length_b   1.000
_cell.length_c   1.000
_cell.angle_alpha   90.00
_cell.angle_beta   90.00
_cell.angle_gamma   90.00
#
_symmetry.space_group_name_H-M   'P 1'
#
loop_
_entity.id
_entity.type
_entity.pdbx_description
1 polymer ?
#
loop_
_entity_poly.entity_id
_entity_poly.type
_entity_poly.pdbx_seq_one_letter_code
_entity_poly.pdbx_strand_id
1 'polypeptide(L)'
;MRKIILGLSTLCILAFTSCKDDAASKVNSENVAVAAERDANAGNFPVMELDKTVHDFGTIENGTPVETIFKYTNKGNSMLVVSNIKSTCGCTVPSNYTREVAPGETGEFTVKFNGKGNGKVTKSLTITSNTEKGTEVVKITANVNNPEAAKKAAAAKSAQK
;
A
#
# COMPACT_ATOMS: atom_id res chain seq x y z
N MET A 1 -66.93 -42.98 35.32
CA MET A 1 -65.98 -43.93 35.91
C MET A 1 -64.59 -43.45 35.51
N ARG A 2 -64.04 -42.66 36.37
CA ARG A 2 -63.01 -43.01 37.36
C ARG A 2 -61.89 -43.86 36.72
N LYS A 3 -60.69 -43.26 36.47
CA LYS A 3 -59.49 -43.68 37.18
C LYS A 3 -58.30 -42.71 36.85
N ILE A 4 -57.89 -42.12 37.96
CA ILE A 4 -56.69 -41.35 38.21
C ILE A 4 -55.46 -42.28 37.99
N ILE A 5 -54.47 -41.86 37.20
CA ILE A 5 -53.12 -42.39 37.32
C ILE A 5 -52.18 -41.21 37.44
N LEU A 6 -51.68 -41.03 38.64
CA LEU A 6 -50.52 -40.22 38.97
C LEU A 6 -49.30 -40.88 38.30
N GLY A 7 -48.62 -40.18 37.41
CA GLY A 7 -47.35 -40.56 36.81
C GLY A 7 -46.33 -39.45 37.12
N LEU A 8 -45.45 -39.81 37.98
CA LEU A 8 -44.29 -39.16 38.55
C LEU A 8 -43.46 -38.42 37.50
N SER A 9 -43.58 -37.07 37.48
CA SER A 9 -42.71 -36.23 36.65
C SER A 9 -41.40 -36.04 37.40
N THR A 10 -40.39 -36.78 36.96
CA THR A 10 -39.03 -36.65 37.42
C THR A 10 -38.44 -35.37 36.87
N LEU A 11 -38.31 -34.35 37.71
CA LEU A 11 -37.69 -33.08 37.48
C LEU A 11 -36.18 -33.23 37.32
N CYS A 12 -35.70 -33.41 36.06
CA CYS A 12 -34.30 -33.29 35.76
C CYS A 12 -33.90 -31.79 35.78
N ILE A 13 -33.49 -31.31 36.94
CA ILE A 13 -32.78 -30.04 37.09
C ILE A 13 -31.36 -30.29 36.57
N LEU A 14 -31.15 -30.04 35.28
CA LEU A 14 -29.82 -29.85 34.73
C LEU A 14 -29.27 -28.54 35.24
N ALA A 15 -28.46 -28.60 36.26
CA ALA A 15 -27.63 -27.51 36.71
C ALA A 15 -26.67 -27.11 35.56
N PHE A 16 -27.03 -26.09 34.80
CA PHE A 16 -26.06 -25.38 34.00
C PHE A 16 -25.11 -24.66 34.94
N THR A 17 -24.03 -25.32 35.32
CA THR A 17 -22.86 -24.64 35.85
C THR A 17 -22.31 -23.82 34.73
N SER A 18 -22.83 -22.59 34.55
CA SER A 18 -22.20 -21.54 33.77
C SER A 18 -20.81 -21.33 34.36
N CYS A 19 -19.79 -21.76 33.63
CA CYS A 19 -18.44 -21.31 33.88
C CYS A 19 -18.45 -19.77 33.71
N LYS A 20 -18.58 -19.06 34.83
CA LYS A 20 -18.12 -17.68 34.91
C LYS A 20 -16.60 -17.70 34.94
N ASP A 21 -16.00 -18.02 33.83
CA ASP A 21 -14.62 -17.59 33.59
C ASP A 21 -14.72 -16.08 33.49
N ASP A 22 -14.16 -15.39 34.47
CA ASP A 22 -14.00 -13.94 34.45
C ASP A 22 -13.14 -13.53 33.27
N ALA A 23 -13.77 -13.40 32.10
CA ALA A 23 -13.14 -12.80 30.93
C ALA A 23 -12.65 -11.38 31.22
N ALA A 24 -13.26 -10.70 32.19
CA ALA A 24 -12.87 -9.38 32.66
C ALA A 24 -11.48 -9.35 33.32
N SER A 25 -11.07 -10.45 33.99
CA SER A 25 -9.75 -10.52 34.66
C SER A 25 -8.59 -10.76 33.69
N LYS A 26 -8.87 -11.14 32.44
CA LYS A 26 -7.87 -11.35 31.38
C LYS A 26 -7.68 -10.13 30.48
N VAL A 27 -8.47 -9.08 30.68
CA VAL A 27 -8.32 -7.83 29.93
C VAL A 27 -7.26 -6.98 30.64
N ASN A 28 -6.07 -6.96 30.08
CA ASN A 28 -4.99 -6.10 30.57
C ASN A 28 -5.42 -4.63 30.33
N SER A 29 -5.41 -3.82 31.38
CA SER A 29 -5.78 -2.39 31.33
C SER A 29 -4.92 -1.60 30.31
N GLU A 30 -3.67 -1.99 30.12
CA GLU A 30 -2.81 -1.43 29.07
C GLU A 30 -3.37 -1.71 27.67
N ASN A 31 -3.85 -2.92 27.40
CA ASN A 31 -4.45 -3.27 26.12
C ASN A 31 -5.76 -2.53 25.86
N VAL A 32 -6.53 -2.22 26.92
CA VAL A 32 -7.77 -1.41 26.81
C VAL A 32 -7.41 0.03 26.49
N ALA A 33 -6.39 0.59 27.11
CA ALA A 33 -5.94 1.95 26.83
C ALA A 33 -5.42 2.07 25.38
N VAL A 34 -4.61 1.10 24.93
CA VAL A 34 -4.11 1.03 23.54
C VAL A 34 -5.25 0.83 22.54
N ALA A 35 -6.29 0.07 22.87
CA ALA A 35 -7.46 -0.10 22.03
C ALA A 35 -8.28 1.20 21.97
N ALA A 36 -8.48 1.88 23.11
CA ALA A 36 -9.17 3.16 23.16
C ALA A 36 -8.44 4.26 22.38
N GLU A 37 -7.10 4.28 22.41
CA GLU A 37 -6.30 5.18 21.58
C GLU A 37 -6.43 4.86 20.08
N ARG A 38 -6.49 3.58 19.70
CA ARG A 38 -6.75 3.17 18.31
C ARG A 38 -8.14 3.60 17.86
N ASP A 39 -9.15 3.42 18.70
CA ASP A 39 -10.53 3.77 18.38
C ASP A 39 -10.72 5.29 18.33
N ALA A 40 -10.04 6.05 19.19
CA ALA A 40 -10.02 7.52 19.13
C ALA A 40 -9.34 8.04 17.85
N ASN A 41 -8.38 7.27 17.29
CA ASN A 41 -7.71 7.55 16.03
C ASN A 41 -8.38 6.85 14.82
N ALA A 42 -9.44 6.07 15.04
CA ALA A 42 -10.21 5.44 13.97
C ALA A 42 -10.88 6.51 13.11
N GLY A 43 -10.33 6.73 11.91
CA GLY A 43 -10.75 7.80 11.00
C GLY A 43 -9.76 8.98 10.91
N ASN A 44 -8.70 8.99 11.71
CA ASN A 44 -7.65 10.02 11.66
C ASN A 44 -6.49 9.54 10.80
N PHE A 45 -6.75 9.29 9.53
CA PHE A 45 -5.72 8.87 8.60
C PHE A 45 -4.78 10.02 8.24
N PRO A 46 -3.47 9.75 8.01
CA PRO A 46 -2.60 10.71 7.37
C PRO A 46 -3.04 10.94 5.92
N VAL A 47 -2.74 12.10 5.39
CA VAL A 47 -3.05 12.48 4.00
C VAL A 47 -1.76 12.72 3.26
N MET A 48 -1.48 11.88 2.25
CA MET A 48 -0.31 12.04 1.39
C MET A 48 -0.66 12.95 0.22
N GLU A 49 0.02 14.08 0.11
CA GLU A 49 -0.01 14.96 -1.05
C GLU A 49 1.31 14.84 -1.82
N LEU A 50 1.24 14.41 -3.06
CA LEU A 50 2.40 14.28 -3.95
C LEU A 50 2.67 15.60 -4.67
N ASP A 51 3.94 16.00 -4.78
CA ASP A 51 4.37 17.19 -5.56
C ASP A 51 4.06 17.00 -7.05
N LYS A 52 4.18 15.78 -7.54
CA LYS A 52 3.87 15.35 -8.90
C LYS A 52 3.51 13.87 -8.92
N THR A 53 2.63 13.49 -9.81
CA THR A 53 2.26 12.07 -10.04
C THR A 53 2.94 11.49 -11.28
N VAL A 54 3.51 12.35 -12.13
CA VAL A 54 4.24 11.96 -13.35
C VAL A 54 5.50 12.79 -13.47
N HIS A 55 6.60 12.13 -13.85
CA HIS A 55 7.83 12.81 -14.26
C HIS A 55 8.22 12.34 -15.66
N ASP A 56 8.46 13.28 -16.57
CA ASP A 56 8.91 13.01 -17.93
C ASP A 56 10.40 13.37 -18.08
N PHE A 57 11.20 12.38 -18.45
CA PHE A 57 12.62 12.56 -18.73
C PHE A 57 12.89 13.11 -20.15
N GLY A 58 11.84 13.26 -20.97
CA GLY A 58 12.01 13.62 -22.37
C GLY A 58 12.67 12.53 -23.19
N THR A 59 13.49 12.90 -24.16
CA THR A 59 14.23 11.95 -25.01
C THR A 59 15.56 11.60 -24.38
N ILE A 60 15.80 10.31 -24.21
CA ILE A 60 17.05 9.73 -23.68
C ILE A 60 17.59 8.66 -24.60
N GLU A 61 18.91 8.44 -24.61
CA GLU A 61 19.55 7.35 -25.38
C GLU A 61 19.35 6.00 -24.65
N ASN A 62 19.16 4.95 -25.45
CA ASN A 62 18.97 3.61 -24.91
C ASN A 62 20.12 3.15 -24.02
N GLY A 63 19.79 2.77 -22.77
CA GLY A 63 20.76 2.33 -21.78
C GLY A 63 21.41 3.46 -21.00
N THR A 64 21.02 4.73 -21.21
CA THR A 64 21.48 5.86 -20.38
C THR A 64 20.64 5.95 -19.13
N PRO A 65 21.22 5.71 -17.93
CA PRO A 65 20.46 5.81 -16.67
C PRO A 65 20.06 7.26 -16.39
N VAL A 66 18.83 7.41 -15.90
CA VAL A 66 18.29 8.71 -15.48
C VAL A 66 17.65 8.56 -14.10
N GLU A 67 17.59 9.66 -13.33
CA GLU A 67 16.97 9.65 -12.01
C GLU A 67 16.15 10.91 -11.77
N THR A 68 15.15 10.78 -10.89
CA THR A 68 14.33 11.90 -10.41
C THR A 68 13.95 11.69 -8.96
N ILE A 69 13.61 12.78 -8.29
CA ILE A 69 13.07 12.76 -6.93
C ILE A 69 11.58 13.09 -6.99
N PHE A 70 10.79 12.31 -6.27
CA PHE A 70 9.41 12.60 -5.94
C PHE A 70 9.33 13.02 -4.47
N LYS A 71 8.50 14.01 -4.19
CA LYS A 71 8.24 14.48 -2.83
C LYS A 71 6.79 14.24 -2.47
N TYR A 72 6.55 13.99 -1.19
CA TYR A 72 5.21 13.85 -0.63
C TYR A 72 5.13 14.54 0.71
N THR A 73 4.08 15.31 0.92
CA THR A 73 3.83 16.05 2.16
C THR A 73 2.68 15.39 2.92
N ASN A 74 2.83 15.23 4.21
CA ASN A 74 1.74 14.79 5.07
C ASN A 74 0.82 15.97 5.41
N LYS A 75 -0.35 16.03 4.80
CA LYS A 75 -1.39 17.05 5.06
C LYS A 75 -2.41 16.60 6.11
N GLY A 76 -2.29 15.40 6.64
CA GLY A 76 -3.12 14.88 7.72
C GLY A 76 -2.61 15.27 9.11
N ASN A 77 -3.31 14.79 10.13
CA ASN A 77 -3.01 15.08 11.53
C ASN A 77 -2.29 13.93 12.26
N SER A 78 -2.12 12.78 11.62
CA SER A 78 -1.43 11.61 12.15
C SER A 78 -0.16 11.31 11.36
N MET A 79 0.75 10.54 11.96
CA MET A 79 2.02 10.15 11.33
C MET A 79 1.77 9.38 10.02
N LEU A 80 2.33 9.86 8.92
CA LEU A 80 2.35 9.15 7.65
C LEU A 80 3.51 8.16 7.63
N VAL A 81 3.18 6.88 7.42
CA VAL A 81 4.16 5.81 7.33
C VAL A 81 4.14 5.21 5.93
N VAL A 82 5.25 5.36 5.20
CA VAL A 82 5.46 4.71 3.91
C VAL A 82 6.12 3.35 4.15
N SER A 83 5.36 2.29 4.02
CA SER A 83 5.83 0.92 4.30
C SER A 83 6.63 0.33 3.14
N ASN A 84 6.27 0.68 1.90
CA ASN A 84 6.94 0.15 0.72
C ASN A 84 6.76 1.08 -0.49
N ILE A 85 7.78 1.08 -1.38
CA ILE A 85 7.66 1.66 -2.72
C ILE A 85 8.16 0.62 -3.71
N LYS A 86 7.29 0.20 -4.62
CA LYS A 86 7.56 -0.90 -5.56
C LYS A 86 7.32 -0.46 -7.00
N SER A 87 8.27 -0.79 -7.87
CA SER A 87 8.11 -0.65 -9.32
C SER A 87 7.53 -1.91 -9.96
N THR A 88 6.85 -1.75 -11.08
CA THR A 88 6.32 -2.86 -11.89
C THR A 88 7.40 -3.65 -12.62
N CYS A 89 8.64 -3.14 -12.71
CA CYS A 89 9.77 -3.82 -13.35
C CYS A 89 11.09 -3.57 -12.60
N GLY A 90 12.04 -4.47 -12.70
CA GLY A 90 13.39 -4.31 -12.17
C GLY A 90 14.26 -3.26 -12.90
N CYS A 91 13.75 -2.66 -13.99
CA CYS A 91 14.42 -1.59 -14.73
C CYS A 91 14.27 -0.21 -14.08
N THR A 92 13.40 -0.08 -13.09
CA THR A 92 13.14 1.12 -12.32
C THR A 92 13.21 0.79 -10.84
N VAL A 93 14.12 1.43 -10.13
CA VAL A 93 14.39 1.11 -8.72
C VAL A 93 14.13 2.34 -7.86
N PRO A 94 13.16 2.28 -6.94
CA PRO A 94 13.02 3.29 -5.90
C PRO A 94 14.09 3.09 -4.83
N SER A 95 14.61 4.18 -4.29
CA SER A 95 15.62 4.18 -3.23
C SER A 95 15.50 5.40 -2.33
N ASN A 96 16.17 5.34 -1.18
CA ASN A 96 16.30 6.48 -0.25
C ASN A 96 14.95 7.14 0.09
N TYR A 97 13.92 6.35 0.44
CA TYR A 97 12.64 6.94 0.79
C TYR A 97 12.50 7.20 2.29
N THR A 98 11.93 8.36 2.61
CA THR A 98 11.55 8.75 3.98
C THR A 98 10.37 7.89 4.42
N ARG A 99 10.55 7.09 5.48
CA ARG A 99 9.51 6.15 5.93
C ARG A 99 8.44 6.82 6.78
N GLU A 100 8.83 7.73 7.63
CA GLU A 100 7.95 8.39 8.60
C GLU A 100 7.96 9.89 8.35
N VAL A 101 6.77 10.47 8.19
CA VAL A 101 6.60 11.90 7.91
C VAL A 101 5.55 12.45 8.87
N ALA A 102 5.98 13.34 9.77
CA ALA A 102 5.08 13.98 10.72
C ALA A 102 4.06 14.90 10.03
N PRO A 103 2.96 15.24 10.68
CA PRO A 103 1.99 16.21 10.17
C PRO A 103 2.66 17.52 9.71
N GLY A 104 2.40 17.92 8.48
CA GLY A 104 2.96 19.12 7.85
C GLY A 104 4.37 18.94 7.26
N GLU A 105 5.06 17.84 7.54
CA GLU A 105 6.40 17.59 7.00
C GLU A 105 6.37 16.97 5.61
N THR A 106 7.52 17.00 4.94
CA THR A 106 7.71 16.47 3.59
C THR A 106 8.78 15.37 3.60
N GLY A 107 8.43 14.23 3.04
CA GLY A 107 9.34 13.15 2.72
C GLY A 107 9.64 13.10 1.22
N GLU A 108 10.63 12.30 0.83
CA GLU A 108 11.02 12.13 -0.55
C GLU A 108 11.51 10.71 -0.84
N PHE A 109 11.55 10.36 -2.11
CA PHE A 109 12.22 9.16 -2.61
C PHE A 109 12.81 9.38 -4.00
N THR A 110 13.92 8.72 -4.25
CA THR A 110 14.61 8.75 -5.55
C THR A 110 14.13 7.59 -6.41
N VAL A 111 13.91 7.85 -7.69
CA VAL A 111 13.59 6.84 -8.71
C VAL A 111 14.69 6.82 -9.74
N LYS A 112 15.35 5.66 -9.91
CA LYS A 112 16.37 5.42 -10.93
C LYS A 112 15.79 4.53 -12.02
N PHE A 113 15.87 4.98 -13.26
CA PHE A 113 15.52 4.21 -14.45
C PHE A 113 16.78 3.92 -15.26
N ASN A 114 16.98 2.68 -15.67
CA ASN A 114 18.20 2.25 -16.40
C ASN A 114 18.23 2.68 -17.88
N GLY A 115 17.22 3.42 -18.34
CA GLY A 115 17.14 3.95 -19.70
C GLY A 115 16.86 2.92 -20.78
N LYS A 116 16.66 1.65 -20.47
CA LYS A 116 16.46 0.60 -21.48
C LYS A 116 15.04 0.60 -22.03
N GLY A 117 14.93 0.59 -23.35
CA GLY A 117 13.64 0.56 -24.04
C GLY A 117 13.73 0.91 -25.52
N ASN A 118 12.59 1.25 -26.11
CA ASN A 118 12.50 1.76 -27.46
C ASN A 118 11.23 2.62 -27.60
N GLY A 119 11.35 3.84 -28.10
CA GLY A 119 10.24 4.79 -28.21
C GLY A 119 9.69 5.20 -26.85
N LYS A 120 8.41 5.54 -26.81
CA LYS A 120 7.77 6.01 -25.57
C LYS A 120 7.63 4.87 -24.55
N VAL A 121 8.26 5.02 -23.41
CA VAL A 121 8.16 4.11 -22.27
C VAL A 121 7.49 4.79 -21.10
N THR A 122 6.68 4.04 -20.34
CA THR A 122 6.05 4.47 -19.09
C THR A 122 6.28 3.40 -18.05
N LYS A 123 6.71 3.80 -16.86
CA LYS A 123 6.91 2.92 -15.70
C LYS A 123 6.12 3.45 -14.53
N SER A 124 5.41 2.56 -13.84
CA SER A 124 4.63 2.89 -12.67
C SER A 124 5.33 2.41 -11.40
N LEU A 125 5.21 3.21 -10.35
CA LEU A 125 5.64 2.85 -9.01
C LEU A 125 4.44 2.97 -8.08
N THR A 126 4.23 1.95 -7.25
CA THR A 126 3.20 1.95 -6.21
C THR A 126 3.84 2.26 -4.87
N ILE A 127 3.33 3.28 -4.21
CA ILE A 127 3.69 3.68 -2.85
C ILE A 127 2.64 3.08 -1.93
N THR A 128 3.04 2.28 -0.95
CA THR A 128 2.15 1.72 0.08
C THR A 128 2.34 2.49 1.38
N SER A 129 1.25 2.95 1.97
CA SER A 129 1.27 3.77 3.18
C SER A 129 0.04 3.50 4.06
N ASN A 130 0.04 4.06 5.26
CA ASN A 130 -1.08 3.98 6.21
C ASN A 130 -2.17 5.05 5.96
N THR A 131 -2.23 5.65 4.79
CA THR A 131 -3.35 6.52 4.38
C THR A 131 -4.64 5.71 4.25
N GLU A 132 -5.80 6.35 4.29
CA GLU A 132 -7.09 5.70 4.07
C GLU A 132 -7.12 4.89 2.76
N LYS A 133 -6.56 5.45 1.69
CA LYS A 133 -6.45 4.79 0.39
C LYS A 133 -5.44 3.63 0.37
N GLY A 134 -4.48 3.61 1.29
CA GLY A 134 -3.46 2.59 1.43
C GLY A 134 -2.35 2.60 0.36
N THR A 135 -2.64 3.08 -0.85
CA THR A 135 -1.68 3.08 -1.96
C THR A 135 -1.83 4.31 -2.85
N GLU A 136 -0.70 4.84 -3.30
CA GLU A 136 -0.61 5.87 -4.34
C GLU A 136 0.25 5.38 -5.50
N VAL A 137 0.01 5.91 -6.71
CA VAL A 137 0.76 5.53 -7.91
C VAL A 137 1.38 6.76 -8.55
N VAL A 138 2.69 6.70 -8.75
CA VAL A 138 3.42 7.67 -9.56
C VAL A 138 3.97 7.01 -10.81
N LYS A 139 4.26 7.81 -11.83
CA LYS A 139 4.76 7.33 -13.11
C LYS A 139 6.00 8.11 -13.53
N ILE A 140 6.91 7.45 -14.22
CA ILE A 140 7.94 8.08 -15.02
C ILE A 140 7.70 7.78 -16.49
N THR A 141 7.99 8.72 -17.36
CA THR A 141 7.93 8.57 -18.81
C THR A 141 9.27 8.97 -19.43
N ALA A 142 9.60 8.37 -20.54
CA ALA A 142 10.73 8.73 -21.37
C ALA A 142 10.47 8.34 -22.82
N ASN A 143 11.08 9.04 -23.77
CA ASN A 143 11.16 8.61 -25.16
C ASN A 143 12.58 8.07 -25.43
N VAL A 144 12.70 6.74 -25.46
CA VAL A 144 14.00 6.08 -25.57
C VAL A 144 14.43 5.96 -27.02
N ASN A 145 15.48 6.68 -27.41
CA ASN A 145 16.10 6.57 -28.71
C ASN A 145 16.93 5.28 -28.78
N ASN A 146 16.45 4.31 -29.57
CA ASN A 146 17.13 3.02 -29.77
C ASN A 146 17.27 2.72 -31.25
N PRO A 147 18.34 3.22 -31.92
CA PRO A 147 18.52 3.07 -33.37
C PRO A 147 18.67 1.60 -33.79
N GLU A 148 19.22 0.73 -32.95
CA GLU A 148 19.34 -0.70 -33.24
C GLU A 148 17.97 -1.40 -33.29
N ALA A 149 17.08 -1.09 -32.35
CA ALA A 149 15.73 -1.62 -32.36
C ALA A 149 14.93 -1.07 -33.54
N ALA A 150 15.12 0.18 -33.90
CA ALA A 150 14.48 0.81 -35.06
C ALA A 150 14.93 0.11 -36.37
N LYS A 151 16.22 -0.14 -36.56
CA LYS A 151 16.76 -0.88 -37.72
C LYS A 151 16.19 -2.30 -37.78
N LYS A 152 16.16 -3.02 -36.66
CA LYS A 152 15.60 -4.38 -36.58
C LYS A 152 14.10 -4.43 -36.90
N ALA A 153 13.35 -3.45 -36.47
CA ALA A 153 11.92 -3.35 -36.78
C ALA A 153 11.69 -3.05 -38.28
N ALA A 154 12.51 -2.18 -38.88
CA ALA A 154 12.46 -1.89 -40.32
C ALA A 154 12.81 -3.12 -41.17
N ALA A 155 13.84 -3.87 -40.79
CA ALA A 155 14.25 -5.09 -41.48
C ALA A 155 13.17 -6.20 -41.39
N ALA A 156 12.52 -6.37 -40.22
CA ALA A 156 11.42 -7.32 -40.05
C ALA A 156 10.19 -6.98 -40.92
N LYS A 157 9.94 -5.70 -41.13
CA LYS A 157 8.79 -5.22 -41.93
C LYS A 157 9.04 -5.42 -43.43
N SER A 158 10.33 -5.38 -43.90
CA SER A 158 10.69 -5.64 -45.27
C SER A 158 10.69 -7.12 -45.64
N ALA A 159 10.85 -8.03 -44.65
CA ALA A 159 10.87 -9.48 -44.86
C ALA A 159 9.42 -10.10 -44.91
N GLN A 160 8.40 -9.33 -44.63
CA GLN A 160 6.96 -9.76 -44.66
C GLN A 160 6.23 -9.28 -45.93
N LYS A 161 6.90 -8.71 -46.91
CA LYS A 161 6.36 -8.27 -48.19
C LYS A 161 6.89 -9.15 -49.30
#